data_97d53907c851b95d45c0f367bb6e865c
#
_entry.id   97d53907c851b95d45c0f367bb6e865c
#
_cell.length_a   1.000
_cell.length_b   1.000
_cell.length_c   1.000
_cell.angle_alpha   90.00
_cell.angle_beta   90.00
_cell.angle_gamma   90.00
#
_symmetry.space_group_name_H-M   'P 1'
#
loop_
_entity.id
_entity.type
_entity.pdbx_description
1 polymer ?
#
loop_
_entity_poly.entity_id
_entity_poly.type
_entity_poly.pdbx_seq_one_letter_code
_entity_poly.pdbx_strand_id
1 'polypeptide(L)'
;ESELLEADVPVRHIQENKNVPMFNTNIKLQSAGKFHGNMVVSMRPIPNDLVVKAVNVTASMPRVHGAPIQIGNPEAIGIKDVTKPDYGDSVTINEGEIPVFWACGVTPQNAVMQTKPEIAITHSPGHMFITDVKNVNLKY
;
A
#
# COMPACT_ATOMS: atom_id res chain seq x y z
N GLU A 1 6.40 -0.90 7.12
CA GLU A 1 7.75 -0.56 6.58
C GLU A 1 8.86 -0.96 7.56
N SER A 2 8.71 -0.71 8.86
CA SER A 2 9.72 -1.10 9.86
C SER A 2 10.17 -2.56 9.71
N GLU A 3 9.24 -3.49 9.58
CA GLU A 3 9.54 -4.92 9.43
C GLU A 3 10.31 -5.24 8.13
N LEU A 4 10.04 -4.53 7.04
CA LEU A 4 10.81 -4.68 5.80
C LEU A 4 12.25 -4.20 5.99
N LEU A 5 12.41 -3.02 6.62
CA LEU A 5 13.72 -2.44 6.90
C LEU A 5 14.53 -3.30 7.88
N GLU A 6 13.92 -3.82 8.96
CA GLU A 6 14.56 -4.73 9.91
C GLU A 6 14.99 -6.06 9.26
N ALA A 7 14.32 -6.44 8.17
CA ALA A 7 14.65 -7.62 7.39
C ALA A 7 15.60 -7.33 6.21
N ASP A 8 16.23 -6.18 6.15
CA ASP A 8 17.10 -5.74 5.04
C ASP A 8 16.41 -5.76 3.66
N VAL A 9 15.09 -5.57 3.61
CA VAL A 9 14.35 -5.38 2.37
C VAL A 9 14.30 -3.89 2.07
N PRO A 10 14.80 -3.44 0.90
CA PRO A 10 14.85 -2.02 0.58
C PRO A 10 13.45 -1.42 0.45
N VAL A 11 13.29 -0.20 0.95
CA VAL A 11 12.06 0.58 0.83
C VAL A 11 12.35 1.83 0.01
N ARG A 12 12.07 1.74 -1.30
CA ARG A 12 12.51 2.70 -2.32
C ARG A 12 12.08 4.14 -2.05
N HIS A 13 10.84 4.37 -1.68
CA HIS A 13 10.35 5.73 -1.44
C HIS A 13 11.07 6.41 -0.26
N ILE A 14 11.48 5.64 0.76
CA ILE A 14 12.30 6.17 1.86
C ILE A 14 13.69 6.53 1.34
N GLN A 15 14.32 5.66 0.53
CA GLN A 15 15.65 5.92 -0.05
C GLN A 15 15.64 7.17 -0.95
N GLU A 16 14.53 7.44 -1.64
CA GLU A 16 14.37 8.58 -2.54
C GLU A 16 13.79 9.82 -1.84
N ASN A 17 13.50 9.75 -0.53
CA ASN A 17 12.83 10.82 0.23
C ASN A 17 11.51 11.27 -0.42
N LYS A 18 10.69 10.30 -0.81
CA LYS A 18 9.40 10.46 -1.47
C LYS A 18 8.27 9.87 -0.64
N ASN A 19 7.05 10.26 -0.96
CA ASN A 19 5.86 9.57 -0.44
C ASN A 19 5.63 8.27 -1.23
N VAL A 20 5.15 7.22 -0.55
CA VAL A 20 4.90 5.93 -1.20
C VAL A 20 3.91 6.06 -2.35
N PRO A 21 4.18 5.46 -3.53
CA PRO A 21 3.22 5.46 -4.63
C PRO A 21 2.01 4.59 -4.31
N MET A 22 0.81 5.13 -4.56
CA MET A 22 -0.46 4.46 -4.28
C MET A 22 -1.35 4.51 -5.52
N PHE A 23 -2.11 3.42 -5.74
CA PHE A 23 -2.90 3.21 -6.95
C PHE A 23 -4.31 2.76 -6.63
N ASN A 24 -5.28 3.31 -7.34
CA ASN A 24 -6.64 2.78 -7.40
C ASN A 24 -6.63 1.47 -8.19
N THR A 25 -7.37 0.48 -7.71
CA THR A 25 -7.47 -0.82 -8.37
C THR A 25 -8.87 -1.11 -8.89
N ASN A 26 -9.01 -2.21 -9.64
CA ASN A 26 -10.32 -2.76 -10.02
C ASN A 26 -10.90 -3.72 -8.96
N ILE A 27 -10.20 -3.95 -7.84
CA ILE A 27 -10.64 -4.83 -6.76
C ILE A 27 -11.76 -4.14 -5.98
N LYS A 28 -12.97 -4.66 -6.06
CA LYS A 28 -14.13 -4.12 -5.36
C LYS A 28 -14.07 -4.42 -3.88
N LEU A 29 -14.43 -3.43 -3.07
CA LEU A 29 -14.65 -3.60 -1.64
C LEU A 29 -16.01 -4.23 -1.37
N GLN A 30 -16.12 -4.96 -0.27
CA GLN A 30 -17.42 -5.34 0.25
C GLN A 30 -18.14 -4.08 0.75
N SER A 31 -19.32 -3.82 0.20
CA SER A 31 -20.11 -2.66 0.60
C SER A 31 -20.64 -2.79 2.03
N ALA A 32 -20.64 -1.69 2.76
CA ALA A 32 -21.18 -1.59 4.12
C ALA A 32 -22.09 -0.37 4.23
N GLY A 33 -23.40 -0.59 4.31
CA GLY A 33 -24.39 0.48 4.23
C GLY A 33 -24.24 1.26 2.92
N LYS A 34 -24.07 2.58 3.01
CA LYS A 34 -23.82 3.44 1.83
C LYS A 34 -22.39 3.44 1.32
N PHE A 35 -21.44 2.95 2.12
CA PHE A 35 -20.02 2.96 1.74
C PHE A 35 -19.70 1.84 0.77
N HIS A 36 -19.05 2.19 -0.31
CA HIS A 36 -18.61 1.30 -1.38
C HIS A 36 -17.39 1.88 -2.07
N GLY A 37 -16.74 1.11 -2.91
CA GLY A 37 -15.59 1.58 -3.69
C GLY A 37 -14.65 0.45 -4.07
N ASN A 38 -13.46 0.86 -4.52
CA ASN A 38 -12.40 -0.06 -4.86
C ASN A 38 -11.24 0.09 -3.88
N MET A 39 -10.47 -0.99 -3.73
CA MET A 39 -9.26 -1.02 -2.93
C MET A 39 -8.20 -0.08 -3.53
N VAL A 40 -7.51 0.64 -2.68
CA VAL A 40 -6.26 1.32 -3.01
C VAL A 40 -5.10 0.46 -2.52
N VAL A 41 -4.04 0.36 -3.31
CA VAL A 41 -2.81 -0.35 -2.93
C VAL A 41 -1.63 0.59 -2.92
N SER A 42 -0.67 0.35 -2.05
CA SER A 42 0.65 0.99 -2.08
C SER A 42 1.66 0.04 -2.73
N MET A 43 2.57 0.56 -3.56
CA MET A 43 3.55 -0.23 -4.29
C MET A 43 4.97 0.01 -3.76
N ARG A 44 5.73 -1.06 -3.72
CA ARG A 44 7.18 -1.02 -3.48
C ARG A 44 7.88 -1.92 -4.49
N PRO A 45 8.88 -1.40 -5.22
CA PRO A 45 9.78 -2.24 -6.01
C PRO A 45 10.61 -3.10 -5.06
N ILE A 46 10.58 -4.41 -5.27
CA ILE A 46 11.32 -5.38 -4.44
C ILE A 46 12.24 -6.19 -5.34
N PRO A 47 13.53 -6.33 -5.01
CA PRO A 47 14.43 -7.23 -5.71
C PRO A 47 13.87 -8.65 -5.79
N ASN A 48 14.00 -9.32 -6.94
CA ASN A 48 13.42 -10.62 -7.21
C ASN A 48 13.73 -11.67 -6.13
N ASP A 49 14.96 -11.70 -5.66
CA ASP A 49 15.45 -12.62 -4.63
C ASP A 49 14.89 -12.31 -3.22
N LEU A 50 14.41 -11.10 -2.98
CA LEU A 50 13.85 -10.67 -1.70
C LEU A 50 12.31 -10.73 -1.63
N VAL A 51 11.62 -11.04 -2.74
CA VAL A 51 10.15 -11.07 -2.77
C VAL A 51 9.56 -12.03 -1.74
N VAL A 52 10.05 -13.26 -1.67
CA VAL A 52 9.56 -14.25 -0.69
C VAL A 52 9.79 -13.77 0.74
N LYS A 53 10.94 -13.15 1.01
CA LYS A 53 11.26 -12.57 2.31
C LYS A 53 10.28 -11.45 2.66
N ALA A 54 10.02 -10.54 1.72
CA ALA A 54 9.07 -9.44 1.90
C ALA A 54 7.64 -9.94 2.20
N VAL A 55 7.19 -10.99 1.50
CA VAL A 55 5.89 -11.63 1.75
C VAL A 55 5.82 -12.18 3.17
N ASN A 56 6.79 -12.99 3.57
CA ASN A 56 6.80 -13.66 4.89
C ASN A 56 6.83 -12.63 6.05
N VAL A 57 7.67 -11.62 5.91
CA VAL A 57 7.82 -10.57 6.93
C VAL A 57 6.53 -9.78 7.11
N THR A 58 5.90 -9.36 5.99
CA THR A 58 4.67 -8.56 6.05
C THR A 58 3.43 -9.37 6.38
N ALA A 59 3.39 -10.67 6.03
CA ALA A 59 2.30 -11.57 6.42
C ALA A 59 2.16 -11.69 7.95
N SER A 60 3.24 -11.50 8.70
CA SER A 60 3.20 -11.49 10.17
C SER A 60 2.54 -10.25 10.78
N MET A 61 2.14 -9.27 9.95
CA MET A 61 1.59 -7.97 10.34
C MET A 61 0.12 -7.78 9.89
N PRO A 62 -0.81 -8.72 10.20
CA PRO A 62 -2.18 -8.67 9.67
C PRO A 62 -3.00 -7.47 10.19
N ARG A 63 -2.59 -6.88 11.31
CA ARG A 63 -3.25 -5.71 11.90
C ARG A 63 -2.84 -4.37 11.27
N VAL A 64 -1.92 -4.41 10.30
CA VAL A 64 -1.47 -3.23 9.55
C VAL A 64 -1.85 -3.43 8.07
N HIS A 65 -0.88 -3.76 7.21
CA HIS A 65 -1.13 -3.97 5.79
C HIS A 65 -1.15 -5.46 5.40
N GLY A 66 -0.61 -6.32 6.25
CA GLY A 66 -0.55 -7.77 6.02
C GLY A 66 0.34 -8.16 4.84
N ALA A 67 0.07 -9.33 4.28
CA ALA A 67 0.74 -9.83 3.09
C ALA A 67 0.39 -8.99 1.84
N PRO A 68 1.23 -9.03 0.77
CA PRO A 68 0.91 -8.39 -0.49
C PRO A 68 -0.41 -8.90 -1.10
N ILE A 69 -1.12 -7.98 -1.75
CA ILE A 69 -2.34 -8.29 -2.54
C ILE A 69 -1.96 -8.77 -3.94
N GLN A 70 -0.88 -8.22 -4.51
CA GLN A 70 -0.42 -8.54 -5.86
C GLN A 70 1.09 -8.46 -5.93
N ILE A 71 1.71 -9.38 -6.67
CA ILE A 71 3.15 -9.44 -6.94
C ILE A 71 3.32 -9.40 -8.46
N GLY A 72 4.02 -8.38 -8.98
CA GLY A 72 4.12 -8.16 -10.43
C GLY A 72 2.75 -7.95 -11.09
N ASN A 73 2.72 -7.98 -12.41
CA ASN A 73 1.52 -7.86 -13.24
C ASN A 73 0.47 -6.84 -12.74
N PRO A 74 0.81 -5.53 -12.75
CA PRO A 74 -0.09 -4.49 -12.25
C PRO A 74 -1.42 -4.41 -12.99
N GLU A 75 -1.44 -4.79 -14.27
CA GLU A 75 -2.65 -4.80 -15.10
C GLU A 75 -3.73 -5.74 -14.56
N ALA A 76 -3.36 -6.84 -13.91
CA ALA A 76 -4.29 -7.77 -13.29
C ALA A 76 -5.19 -7.11 -12.24
N ILE A 77 -4.70 -6.06 -11.58
CA ILE A 77 -5.46 -5.27 -10.60
C ILE A 77 -5.87 -3.89 -11.14
N GLY A 78 -5.81 -3.70 -12.46
CA GLY A 78 -6.31 -2.51 -13.15
C GLY A 78 -5.33 -1.33 -13.21
N ILE A 79 -4.06 -1.50 -12.81
CA ILE A 79 -3.02 -0.46 -12.86
C ILE A 79 -2.36 -0.52 -14.24
N LYS A 80 -2.53 0.54 -15.04
CA LYS A 80 -2.02 0.61 -16.42
C LYS A 80 -0.58 1.11 -16.51
N ASP A 81 -0.16 1.95 -15.58
CA ASP A 81 1.16 2.60 -15.60
C ASP A 81 1.65 2.83 -14.17
N VAL A 82 2.61 2.02 -13.74
CA VAL A 82 3.20 2.09 -12.39
C VAL A 82 4.07 3.35 -12.18
N THR A 83 4.36 4.09 -13.23
CA THR A 83 5.10 5.36 -13.15
C THR A 83 4.19 6.55 -12.85
N LYS A 84 2.86 6.36 -12.88
CA LYS A 84 1.86 7.40 -12.65
C LYS A 84 0.92 7.01 -11.51
N PRO A 85 1.36 7.14 -10.25
CA PRO A 85 0.50 6.85 -9.10
C PRO A 85 -0.66 7.84 -8.99
N ASP A 86 -1.81 7.37 -8.48
CA ASP A 86 -2.97 8.21 -8.18
C ASP A 86 -2.72 9.10 -6.96
N TYR A 87 -1.90 8.62 -6.01
CA TYR A 87 -1.48 9.33 -4.80
C TYR A 87 -0.01 9.05 -4.51
N GLY A 88 0.64 9.97 -3.80
CA GLY A 88 2.07 9.89 -3.50
C GLY A 88 2.93 10.21 -4.71
N ASP A 89 4.16 9.72 -4.70
CA ASP A 89 5.18 10.04 -5.69
C ASP A 89 5.60 8.81 -6.49
N SER A 90 5.96 9.00 -7.74
CA SER A 90 6.58 7.95 -8.54
C SER A 90 7.98 7.62 -8.01
N VAL A 91 8.29 6.33 -7.93
CA VAL A 91 9.60 5.82 -7.51
C VAL A 91 10.28 5.04 -8.62
N THR A 92 11.59 4.94 -8.55
CA THR A 92 12.40 4.17 -9.51
C THR A 92 12.18 2.67 -9.31
N ILE A 93 11.93 1.96 -10.40
CA ILE A 93 11.94 0.49 -10.45
C ILE A 93 13.19 0.10 -11.25
N ASN A 94 14.16 -0.53 -10.60
CA ASN A 94 15.40 -0.95 -11.24
C ASN A 94 15.23 -2.28 -11.97
N GLU A 95 16.18 -2.59 -12.84
CA GLU A 95 16.27 -3.92 -13.44
C GLU A 95 16.42 -4.99 -12.35
N GLY A 96 15.68 -6.09 -12.48
CA GLY A 96 15.65 -7.17 -11.48
C GLY A 96 14.74 -6.90 -10.28
N GLU A 97 13.98 -5.82 -10.28
CA GLU A 97 12.96 -5.53 -9.26
C GLU A 97 11.54 -5.82 -9.80
N ILE A 98 10.66 -6.28 -8.93
CA ILE A 98 9.25 -6.51 -9.21
C ILE A 98 8.41 -5.51 -8.41
N PRO A 99 7.41 -4.85 -9.01
CA PRO A 99 6.44 -4.07 -8.25
C PRO A 99 5.57 -5.00 -7.40
N VAL A 100 5.57 -4.78 -6.10
CA VAL A 100 4.77 -5.53 -5.13
C VAL A 100 3.79 -4.58 -4.47
N PHE A 101 2.53 -5.02 -4.32
CA PHE A 101 1.41 -4.17 -3.94
C PHE A 101 0.78 -4.66 -2.64
N TRP A 102 0.61 -3.77 -1.68
CA TRP A 102 -0.06 -4.01 -0.39
C TRP A 102 -1.34 -3.21 -0.29
N ALA A 103 -2.33 -3.73 0.44
CA ALA A 103 -3.52 -2.96 0.81
C ALA A 103 -3.10 -1.65 1.49
N CYS A 104 -3.74 -0.54 1.14
CA CYS A 104 -3.37 0.79 1.61
C CYS A 104 -4.45 1.42 2.49
N GLY A 105 -4.02 2.13 3.53
CA GLY A 105 -4.90 2.91 4.41
C GLY A 105 -5.65 4.05 3.72
N VAL A 106 -5.30 4.41 2.48
CA VAL A 106 -6.08 5.35 1.64
C VAL A 106 -7.38 4.74 1.11
N THR A 107 -7.54 3.42 1.19
CA THR A 107 -8.78 2.74 0.77
C THR A 107 -10.06 3.33 1.40
N PRO A 108 -10.14 3.57 2.72
CA PRO A 108 -11.30 4.24 3.33
C PRO A 108 -11.54 5.65 2.78
N GLN A 109 -10.50 6.41 2.54
CA GLN A 109 -10.62 7.75 1.95
C GLN A 109 -11.21 7.68 0.53
N ASN A 110 -10.77 6.72 -0.29
CA ASN A 110 -11.33 6.48 -1.61
C ASN A 110 -12.82 6.10 -1.53
N ALA A 111 -13.21 5.23 -0.60
CA ALA A 111 -14.60 4.87 -0.36
C ALA A 111 -15.46 6.09 0.05
N VAL A 112 -14.92 6.96 0.91
CA VAL A 112 -15.58 8.23 1.30
C VAL A 112 -15.75 9.15 0.09
N MET A 113 -14.72 9.31 -0.73
CA MET A 113 -14.77 10.15 -1.95
C MET A 113 -15.81 9.64 -2.96
N GLN A 114 -15.96 8.32 -3.10
CA GLN A 114 -16.98 7.72 -3.99
C GLN A 114 -18.39 7.85 -3.42
N THR A 115 -18.56 7.69 -2.11
CA THR A 115 -19.85 7.74 -1.44
C THR A 115 -20.37 9.16 -1.24
N LYS A 116 -19.48 10.15 -1.14
CA LYS A 116 -19.76 11.57 -0.95
C LYS A 116 -20.73 11.82 0.22
N PRO A 117 -20.39 11.44 1.46
CA PRO A 117 -21.18 11.78 2.63
C PRO A 117 -21.23 13.30 2.81
N GLU A 118 -22.25 13.80 3.47
CA GLU A 118 -22.45 15.23 3.71
C GLU A 118 -21.26 15.89 4.42
N ILE A 119 -20.69 15.18 5.41
CA ILE A 119 -19.48 15.61 6.13
C ILE A 119 -18.51 14.43 6.22
N ALA A 120 -17.23 14.67 5.95
CA ALA A 120 -16.15 13.73 6.17
C ALA A 120 -14.86 14.46 6.56
N ILE A 121 -14.17 13.95 7.57
CA ILE A 121 -12.88 14.46 8.04
C ILE A 121 -11.90 13.30 8.05
N THR A 122 -10.79 13.44 7.33
CA THR A 122 -9.74 12.43 7.23
C THR A 122 -8.35 13.06 7.34
N HIS A 123 -7.32 12.25 7.55
CA HIS A 123 -5.94 12.69 7.33
C HIS A 123 -5.61 12.69 5.83
N SER A 124 -4.55 13.38 5.42
CA SER A 124 -4.05 13.33 4.04
C SER A 124 -3.37 11.99 3.73
N PRO A 125 -3.38 11.51 2.47
CA PRO A 125 -2.60 10.35 2.04
C PRO A 125 -1.12 10.49 2.43
N GLY A 126 -0.54 9.43 3.00
CA GLY A 126 0.83 9.43 3.48
C GLY A 126 1.07 10.14 4.83
N HIS A 127 0.06 10.77 5.42
CA HIS A 127 0.12 11.44 6.72
C HIS A 127 -0.72 10.65 7.72
N MET A 128 -0.09 9.74 8.45
CA MET A 128 -0.78 8.82 9.35
C MET A 128 -1.09 9.45 10.71
N PHE A 129 -2.18 9.01 11.32
CA PHE A 129 -2.45 9.29 12.73
C PHE A 129 -1.49 8.46 13.60
N ILE A 130 -0.64 9.13 14.37
CA ILE A 130 0.36 8.49 15.22
C ILE A 130 -0.29 8.13 16.56
N THR A 131 -0.11 6.88 17.00
CA THR A 131 -0.61 6.36 18.28
C THR A 131 0.55 5.91 19.17
N ASP A 132 0.25 5.60 20.44
CA ASP A 132 1.22 5.02 21.39
C ASP A 132 1.51 3.53 21.16
N VAL A 133 0.80 2.89 20.22
CA VAL A 133 0.98 1.48 19.91
C VAL A 133 2.24 1.30 19.07
N LYS A 134 3.23 0.59 19.61
CA LYS A 134 4.45 0.25 18.88
C LYS A 134 4.16 -0.77 17.79
N ASN A 135 4.86 -0.65 16.64
CA ASN A 135 4.69 -1.57 15.50
C ASN A 135 4.85 -3.05 15.87
N VAL A 136 5.80 -3.37 16.75
CA VAL A 136 6.03 -4.76 17.21
C VAL A 136 4.81 -5.39 17.90
N ASN A 137 3.90 -4.59 18.46
CA ASN A 137 2.67 -5.05 19.09
C ASN A 137 1.53 -5.30 18.08
N LEU A 138 1.78 -5.04 16.80
CA LEU A 138 0.82 -5.24 15.70
C LEU A 138 1.04 -6.59 14.98
N LYS A 139 2.04 -7.36 15.41
CA LYS A 139 2.20 -8.77 15.05
C LYS A 139 1.14 -9.59 15.78
N TYR A 140 0.45 -10.50 15.08
CA TYR A 140 -0.55 -11.48 15.58
C TYR A 140 -1.45 -11.02 16.73
#